data_a1e4a1e5a926827b77d88ebfa91145af
#
_entry.id   a1e4a1e5a926827b77d88ebfa91145af
#
_cell.length_a   1.000
_cell.length_b   1.000
_cell.length_c   1.000
_cell.angle_alpha   90.00
_cell.angle_beta   90.00
_cell.angle_gamma   90.00
#
_symmetry.space_group_name_H-M   'P 1'
#
loop_
_entity.id
_entity.type
_entity.pdbx_description
1 polymer ?
#
loop_
_entity_poly.entity_id
_entity_poly.type
_entity_poly.pdbx_seq_one_letter_code
_entity_poly.pdbx_strand_id
1 'polypeptide(L)'
;MAESMVGLKRTHRCTEVTTAQIGQVVTVMGWVQKSRNKGGIIFVDLRDRSGILQIIFEEHDCGAEDFAKAEKLRSEFVVAVTGRVEARSGAVNTNLATGAIEIRANSMRILSESETPPFPIEENSKTKEELRLKYRFLDLRRPDIQKNLMIRSQVATLTRAFLASEGFLEIETPTLIKSTPEGARDYLVPSRVHPGSFYALPQSPQLFKQLLMCSGYDRYFQLARCYRDEDLRADRQPEFTQIDMELSFVDVDDVLDVNERLLKKLFKEICNFDLQLPIPRMTWQEAMDRFGSDKPDLRFGMELKNVSDVVRGCGFAVFKGALENGGSVRGINAQGQGHMPRKKIDALVEYAKGFGAKGLAYVAINEDGTFKSSFAKFMKEEEMAALIQAMDGKPGDLLLFAADRNKVVFDVLGNLRLELARQLELLKKDDFKFLWVTEFPLLEYSEEEDRYVAMHHPFTMPMDEDLQYIDSDPGRVRAKAYDIVLNGVELGGGSVRIHQADIQSKMFEVLGFTPERANDQFGFLLKAFKYGVPPHAGLAYGFDRMIMLMVGADSIRDVIAFPKVKDASCLMTKAPTPVDPKQLEDLGIEVIPEEKEE
;
A
#
# COMPACT_ATOMS: atom_id res chain seq x y z
N MET A 1 31.73 25.37 18.47
CA MET A 1 32.55 24.41 17.66
C MET A 1 32.24 23.00 18.13
N ALA A 2 32.09 22.06 17.20
CA ALA A 2 31.86 20.65 17.51
C ALA A 2 33.01 20.06 18.35
N GLU A 3 32.66 19.34 19.41
CA GLU A 3 33.60 18.70 20.33
C GLU A 3 33.78 17.21 19.97
N SER A 4 34.92 16.65 20.32
CA SER A 4 35.28 15.26 19.99
C SER A 4 34.48 14.24 20.83
N MET A 5 34.18 13.09 20.21
CA MET A 5 33.64 11.91 20.90
C MET A 5 34.69 11.11 21.69
N VAL A 6 35.96 11.42 21.55
CA VAL A 6 37.06 10.64 22.18
C VAL A 6 36.86 10.57 23.70
N GLY A 7 36.91 9.37 24.24
CA GLY A 7 36.72 9.08 25.66
C GLY A 7 35.24 9.03 26.10
N LEU A 8 34.27 9.25 25.22
CA LEU A 8 32.83 9.11 25.53
C LEU A 8 32.23 7.83 24.91
N LYS A 9 31.36 7.19 25.67
CA LYS A 9 30.53 6.07 25.20
C LYS A 9 29.12 6.26 25.71
N ARG A 10 28.15 6.23 24.81
CA ARG A 10 26.74 6.22 25.22
C ARG A 10 26.42 4.94 25.99
N THR A 11 25.94 5.07 27.22
CA THR A 11 25.58 3.93 28.07
C THR A 11 24.13 3.50 27.85
N HIS A 12 23.21 4.46 27.66
CA HIS A 12 21.77 4.23 27.49
C HIS A 12 21.21 5.15 26.42
N ARG A 13 20.13 4.67 25.75
CA ARG A 13 19.22 5.56 25.05
C ARG A 13 18.29 6.27 26.03
N CYS A 14 17.61 7.31 25.57
CA CYS A 14 16.78 8.16 26.43
C CYS A 14 15.74 7.35 27.25
N THR A 15 14.99 6.44 26.63
CA THR A 15 13.98 5.66 27.34
C THR A 15 14.46 4.36 27.96
N GLU A 16 15.72 3.99 27.74
CA GLU A 16 16.37 2.88 28.47
C GLU A 16 16.75 3.30 29.90
N VAL A 17 16.81 4.63 30.17
CA VAL A 17 16.93 5.16 31.52
C VAL A 17 15.56 5.14 32.19
N THR A 18 15.46 4.42 33.30
CA THR A 18 14.23 4.24 34.07
C THR A 18 14.46 4.57 35.55
N THR A 19 13.47 4.44 36.38
CA THR A 19 13.61 4.59 37.84
C THR A 19 14.60 3.60 38.46
N ALA A 20 14.92 2.50 37.79
CA ALA A 20 15.92 1.53 38.22
C ALA A 20 17.37 2.07 38.18
N GLN A 21 17.64 3.11 37.41
CA GLN A 21 18.93 3.76 37.29
C GLN A 21 19.11 4.95 38.25
N ILE A 22 18.12 5.28 39.08
CA ILE A 22 18.22 6.41 40.05
C ILE A 22 19.47 6.24 40.93
N GLY A 23 20.28 7.29 41.01
CA GLY A 23 21.55 7.34 41.71
C GLY A 23 22.76 6.93 40.85
N GLN A 24 22.57 6.31 39.71
CA GLN A 24 23.64 5.93 38.77
C GLN A 24 24.04 7.11 37.89
N VAL A 25 25.30 7.11 37.46
CA VAL A 25 25.80 8.03 36.43
C VAL A 25 25.69 7.37 35.08
N VAL A 26 25.02 8.04 34.15
CA VAL A 26 24.79 7.56 32.77
C VAL A 26 25.28 8.59 31.75
N THR A 27 25.62 8.11 30.55
CA THR A 27 25.90 8.98 29.40
C THR A 27 24.83 8.73 28.33
N VAL A 28 24.08 9.79 28.01
CA VAL A 28 23.06 9.81 26.96
C VAL A 28 23.47 10.76 25.84
N MET A 29 23.05 10.46 24.62
CA MET A 29 23.40 11.25 23.43
C MET A 29 22.20 11.36 22.52
N GLY A 30 21.94 12.54 22.00
CA GLY A 30 20.79 12.78 21.12
C GLY A 30 20.71 14.21 20.64
N TRP A 31 19.56 14.58 20.15
CA TRP A 31 19.22 15.90 19.65
C TRP A 31 18.44 16.70 20.71
N VAL A 32 18.80 17.97 20.88
CA VAL A 32 18.06 18.89 21.72
C VAL A 32 16.69 19.17 21.08
N GLN A 33 15.62 18.66 21.67
CA GLN A 33 14.26 18.96 21.23
C GLN A 33 13.84 20.38 21.66
N LYS A 34 14.11 20.71 22.91
CA LYS A 34 13.76 22.01 23.52
C LYS A 34 14.72 22.33 24.66
N SER A 35 15.11 23.60 24.77
CA SER A 35 15.86 24.14 25.89
C SER A 35 15.10 25.29 26.55
N ARG A 36 15.12 25.37 27.89
CA ARG A 36 14.39 26.38 28.70
C ARG A 36 15.26 26.79 29.86
N ASN A 37 15.67 28.05 29.92
CA ASN A 37 16.35 28.61 31.10
C ASN A 37 15.29 29.21 32.05
N LYS A 38 15.33 28.80 33.33
CA LYS A 38 14.45 29.29 34.39
C LYS A 38 15.27 29.73 35.58
N GLY A 39 15.82 30.95 35.49
CA GLY A 39 16.47 31.60 36.64
C GLY A 39 17.73 30.88 37.12
N GLY A 40 18.60 30.41 36.22
CA GLY A 40 19.85 29.73 36.56
C GLY A 40 19.76 28.20 36.55
N ILE A 41 18.61 27.66 36.21
CA ILE A 41 18.43 26.21 35.93
C ILE A 41 18.02 26.03 34.48
N ILE A 42 18.77 25.23 33.72
CA ILE A 42 18.48 24.97 32.32
C ILE A 42 17.90 23.56 32.17
N PHE A 43 16.69 23.48 31.63
CA PHE A 43 15.99 22.25 31.32
C PHE A 43 16.12 21.95 29.83
N VAL A 44 16.65 20.78 29.49
CA VAL A 44 16.82 20.32 28.12
C VAL A 44 16.02 19.03 27.94
N ASP A 45 15.10 19.04 26.97
CA ASP A 45 14.45 17.84 26.50
C ASP A 45 15.36 17.21 25.41
N LEU A 46 16.09 16.16 25.75
CA LEU A 46 16.95 15.42 24.83
C LEU A 46 16.16 14.31 24.15
N ARG A 47 16.25 14.25 22.83
CA ARG A 47 15.54 13.25 22.01
C ARG A 47 16.52 12.32 21.33
N ASP A 48 16.22 11.03 21.34
CA ASP A 48 16.77 10.04 20.45
C ASP A 48 15.67 9.17 19.84
N ARG A 49 16.00 8.10 19.09
CA ARG A 49 14.99 7.25 18.48
C ARG A 49 14.09 6.49 19.47
N SER A 50 14.48 6.41 20.73
CA SER A 50 13.69 5.75 21.78
C SER A 50 12.64 6.68 22.39
N GLY A 51 12.88 7.98 22.38
CA GLY A 51 11.99 8.99 22.95
C GLY A 51 12.71 10.19 23.51
N ILE A 52 12.11 10.84 24.50
CA ILE A 52 12.59 12.09 25.10
C ILE A 52 12.94 11.84 26.57
N LEU A 53 14.06 12.44 27.04
CA LEU A 53 14.49 12.44 28.43
C LEU A 53 14.86 13.86 28.85
N GLN A 54 14.37 14.31 30.01
CA GLN A 54 14.71 15.61 30.55
C GLN A 54 16.09 15.60 31.19
N ILE A 55 16.90 16.62 30.89
CA ILE A 55 18.19 16.87 31.47
C ILE A 55 18.16 18.24 32.16
N ILE A 56 18.77 18.34 33.33
CA ILE A 56 18.91 19.57 34.10
C ILE A 56 20.37 19.96 34.19
N PHE A 57 20.65 21.21 33.91
CA PHE A 57 21.96 21.83 34.11
C PHE A 57 21.85 22.90 35.21
N GLU A 58 22.68 22.76 36.21
CA GLU A 58 22.93 23.76 37.25
C GLU A 58 24.46 23.98 37.34
N GLU A 59 24.90 25.23 37.46
CA GLU A 59 26.32 25.57 37.40
C GLU A 59 27.14 24.84 38.45
N HIS A 60 26.57 24.64 39.67
CA HIS A 60 27.29 23.96 40.76
C HIS A 60 27.49 22.47 40.53
N ASP A 61 26.72 21.84 39.63
CA ASP A 61 26.83 20.41 39.29
C ASP A 61 27.76 20.17 38.08
N CYS A 62 27.60 20.98 37.02
CA CYS A 62 28.31 20.77 35.76
C CYS A 62 29.49 21.73 35.55
N GLY A 63 29.68 22.71 36.41
CA GLY A 63 30.69 23.74 36.31
C GLY A 63 30.31 24.87 35.33
N ALA A 64 30.95 26.03 35.49
CA ALA A 64 30.64 27.24 34.73
C ALA A 64 30.81 27.07 33.19
N GLU A 65 31.78 26.27 32.74
CA GLU A 65 32.04 26.05 31.31
C GLU A 65 30.91 25.31 30.64
N ASP A 66 30.47 24.18 31.22
CA ASP A 66 29.39 23.35 30.63
C ASP A 66 28.03 24.02 30.81
N PHE A 67 27.84 24.79 31.91
CA PHE A 67 26.65 25.60 32.08
C PHE A 67 26.55 26.69 30.99
N ALA A 68 27.62 27.40 30.68
CA ALA A 68 27.65 28.39 29.62
C ALA A 68 27.44 27.77 28.21
N LYS A 69 27.84 26.50 27.99
CA LYS A 69 27.50 25.75 26.78
C LYS A 69 25.98 25.42 26.76
N ALA A 70 25.41 25.01 27.90
CA ALA A 70 24.00 24.68 28.00
C ALA A 70 23.08 25.89 27.73
N GLU A 71 23.50 27.11 28.10
CA GLU A 71 22.78 28.35 27.75
C GLU A 71 22.70 28.62 26.25
N LYS A 72 23.66 28.14 25.47
CA LYS A 72 23.73 28.32 24.01
C LYS A 72 22.99 27.25 23.23
N LEU A 73 22.47 26.21 23.89
CA LEU A 73 21.77 25.12 23.23
C LEU A 73 20.53 25.59 22.50
N ARG A 74 20.42 25.16 21.26
CA ARG A 74 19.23 25.39 20.40
C ARG A 74 18.67 24.05 19.93
N SER A 75 17.44 24.10 19.40
CA SER A 75 16.80 22.94 18.82
C SER A 75 17.70 22.26 17.78
N GLU A 76 17.71 20.93 17.81
CA GLU A 76 18.43 20.03 16.90
C GLU A 76 19.98 20.05 17.08
N PHE A 77 20.54 20.77 18.07
CA PHE A 77 21.94 20.53 18.43
C PHE A 77 22.12 19.08 18.87
N VAL A 78 23.24 18.47 18.50
CA VAL A 78 23.58 17.10 18.92
C VAL A 78 24.51 17.20 20.11
N VAL A 79 24.11 16.61 21.24
CA VAL A 79 24.87 16.67 22.49
C VAL A 79 25.10 15.30 23.09
N ALA A 80 26.20 15.17 23.81
CA ALA A 80 26.47 14.09 24.76
C ALA A 80 26.46 14.64 26.17
N VAL A 81 25.67 14.05 27.05
CA VAL A 81 25.54 14.46 28.45
C VAL A 81 25.83 13.28 29.36
N THR A 82 26.74 13.48 30.31
CA THR A 82 27.00 12.54 31.41
C THR A 82 26.45 13.15 32.69
N GLY A 83 25.64 12.40 33.41
CA GLY A 83 25.02 12.91 34.63
C GLY A 83 24.37 11.83 35.46
N ARG A 84 23.96 12.21 36.67
CA ARG A 84 23.28 11.33 37.62
C ARG A 84 21.79 11.30 37.33
N VAL A 85 21.23 10.10 37.32
CA VAL A 85 19.79 9.89 37.20
C VAL A 85 19.13 10.19 38.58
N GLU A 86 18.13 11.05 38.59
CA GLU A 86 17.36 11.41 39.79
C GLU A 86 15.86 11.26 39.53
N ALA A 87 15.10 11.12 40.62
CA ALA A 87 13.65 11.28 40.52
C ALA A 87 13.33 12.74 40.14
N ARG A 88 12.33 12.92 39.30
CA ARG A 88 11.94 14.26 38.85
C ARG A 88 11.64 15.16 40.00
N SER A 89 12.26 16.33 40.06
CA SER A 89 12.11 17.33 41.13
C SER A 89 10.73 17.99 41.16
N GLY A 90 10.02 18.00 40.02
CA GLY A 90 8.66 18.51 39.87
C GLY A 90 7.61 17.40 39.77
N ALA A 91 6.39 17.75 39.33
CA ALA A 91 5.34 16.77 39.07
C ALA A 91 5.77 15.78 37.96
N VAL A 92 5.37 14.52 38.12
CA VAL A 92 5.59 13.48 37.11
C VAL A 92 4.91 13.90 35.78
N ASN A 93 5.67 13.89 34.72
CA ASN A 93 5.12 14.16 33.37
C ASN A 93 4.58 12.88 32.73
N THR A 94 3.29 12.65 32.85
CA THR A 94 2.61 11.46 32.32
C THR A 94 2.63 11.36 30.79
N ASN A 95 3.00 12.43 30.07
CA ASN A 95 3.11 12.42 28.60
C ASN A 95 4.45 11.87 28.09
N LEU A 96 5.41 11.61 28.98
CA LEU A 96 6.71 11.05 28.65
C LEU A 96 6.91 9.70 29.36
N ALA A 97 7.40 8.72 28.64
CA ALA A 97 7.77 7.43 29.24
C ALA A 97 8.83 7.58 30.35
N THR A 98 9.69 8.60 30.24
CA THR A 98 10.73 8.96 31.22
C THR A 98 10.26 10.01 32.23
N GLY A 99 8.98 10.34 32.26
CA GLY A 99 8.48 11.51 32.98
C GLY A 99 8.59 11.47 34.51
N ALA A 100 8.95 10.32 35.09
CA ALA A 100 9.21 10.15 36.52
C ALA A 100 10.67 10.48 36.93
N ILE A 101 11.57 10.61 35.94
CA ILE A 101 13.01 10.78 36.14
C ILE A 101 13.55 11.97 35.35
N GLU A 102 14.76 12.41 35.72
CA GLU A 102 15.55 13.39 35.02
C GLU A 102 17.04 13.10 35.20
N ILE A 103 17.90 13.62 34.32
CA ILE A 103 19.35 13.54 34.49
C ILE A 103 19.86 14.91 34.99
N ARG A 104 20.51 14.92 36.14
CA ARG A 104 21.31 16.05 36.58
C ARG A 104 22.69 15.96 35.95
N ALA A 105 22.98 16.90 35.06
CA ALA A 105 24.19 16.88 34.24
C ALA A 105 25.45 17.17 35.08
N ASN A 106 26.46 16.31 34.93
CA ASN A 106 27.83 16.55 35.47
C ASN A 106 28.74 17.10 34.38
N SER A 107 28.55 16.73 33.14
CA SER A 107 29.34 17.24 32.01
C SER A 107 28.57 17.12 30.70
N MET A 108 28.93 17.97 29.73
CA MET A 108 28.31 18.00 28.41
C MET A 108 29.36 18.26 27.33
N ARG A 109 29.15 17.66 26.14
CA ARG A 109 29.82 18.05 24.89
C ARG A 109 28.81 18.36 23.80
N ILE A 110 29.05 19.44 23.07
CA ILE A 110 28.30 19.74 21.84
C ILE A 110 29.00 19.01 20.70
N LEU A 111 28.39 17.93 20.22
CA LEU A 111 28.93 17.10 19.14
C LEU A 111 28.70 17.71 17.76
N SER A 112 27.58 18.45 17.61
CA SER A 112 27.27 19.21 16.39
C SER A 112 26.28 20.32 16.69
N GLU A 113 26.54 21.50 16.16
CA GLU A 113 25.57 22.59 16.13
C GLU A 113 24.57 22.39 14.98
N SER A 114 23.43 23.04 15.03
CA SER A 114 22.39 23.00 14.01
C SER A 114 21.95 24.40 13.65
N GLU A 115 21.68 24.61 12.37
CA GLU A 115 20.86 25.73 11.93
C GLU A 115 19.41 25.54 12.38
N THR A 116 18.63 26.62 12.34
CA THR A 116 17.20 26.54 12.65
C THR A 116 16.50 25.66 11.59
N PRO A 117 15.85 24.53 11.98
CA PRO A 117 15.13 23.70 11.04
C PRO A 117 14.04 24.47 10.28
N PRO A 118 13.77 24.15 9.00
CA PRO A 118 12.74 24.82 8.20
C PRO A 118 11.31 24.53 8.68
N PHE A 119 11.14 23.53 9.57
CA PHE A 119 9.88 23.19 10.21
C PHE A 119 10.14 22.51 11.57
N PRO A 120 9.16 22.56 12.51
CA PRO A 120 9.27 21.87 13.79
C PRO A 120 9.32 20.34 13.63
N ILE A 121 10.20 19.69 14.40
CA ILE A 121 10.30 18.22 14.48
C ILE A 121 9.34 17.72 15.58
N GLU A 122 8.09 17.55 15.22
CA GLU A 122 7.00 17.16 16.12
C GLU A 122 6.00 16.23 15.43
N GLU A 123 5.24 15.47 16.23
CA GLU A 123 4.18 14.61 15.72
C GLU A 123 3.06 15.42 15.07
N ASN A 124 2.36 14.81 14.11
CA ASN A 124 1.20 15.40 13.43
C ASN A 124 1.48 16.79 12.83
N SER A 125 2.69 17.02 12.31
CA SER A 125 3.10 18.29 11.72
C SER A 125 2.15 18.70 10.59
N LYS A 126 1.75 19.99 10.59
CA LYS A 126 0.96 20.62 9.52
C LYS A 126 1.81 21.14 8.35
N THR A 127 3.11 20.89 8.38
CA THR A 127 4.04 21.27 7.30
C THR A 127 3.66 20.56 6.00
N LYS A 128 3.63 21.32 4.91
CA LYS A 128 3.32 20.79 3.57
C LYS A 128 4.28 19.64 3.21
N GLU A 129 3.74 18.62 2.57
CA GLU A 129 4.51 17.39 2.19
C GLU A 129 5.75 17.73 1.36
N GLU A 130 5.64 18.66 0.41
CA GLU A 130 6.75 19.06 -0.44
C GLU A 130 7.97 19.56 0.37
N LEU A 131 7.76 20.41 1.38
CA LEU A 131 8.84 20.90 2.24
C LEU A 131 9.41 19.77 3.10
N ARG A 132 8.56 18.88 3.62
CA ARG A 132 8.99 17.69 4.38
C ARG A 132 9.85 16.76 3.54
N LEU A 133 9.47 16.50 2.28
CA LEU A 133 10.22 15.62 1.38
C LEU A 133 11.52 16.27 0.88
N LYS A 134 11.57 17.60 0.74
CA LYS A 134 12.81 18.32 0.44
C LYS A 134 13.84 18.19 1.56
N TYR A 135 13.41 18.22 2.81
CA TYR A 135 14.25 18.02 3.99
C TYR A 135 13.93 16.68 4.67
N ARG A 136 13.79 15.61 3.89
CA ARG A 136 13.34 14.31 4.38
C ARG A 136 14.15 13.77 5.54
N PHE A 137 15.44 14.03 5.61
CA PHE A 137 16.33 13.66 6.73
C PHE A 137 15.92 14.32 8.06
N LEU A 138 15.26 15.49 8.03
CA LEU A 138 14.66 16.12 9.21
C LEU A 138 13.26 15.52 9.50
N ASP A 139 12.45 15.33 8.47
CA ASP A 139 11.12 14.72 8.59
C ASP A 139 11.20 13.31 9.21
N LEU A 140 12.26 12.55 8.87
CA LEU A 140 12.54 11.23 9.46
C LEU A 140 12.89 11.27 10.97
N ARG A 141 13.16 12.44 11.55
CA ARG A 141 13.34 12.60 13.01
C ARG A 141 12.02 12.72 13.75
N ARG A 142 10.90 12.95 13.06
CA ARG A 142 9.58 13.05 13.69
C ARG A 142 9.20 11.70 14.29
N PRO A 143 8.65 11.67 15.52
CA PRO A 143 8.35 10.41 16.22
C PRO A 143 7.36 9.52 15.47
N ASP A 144 6.33 10.10 14.82
CA ASP A 144 5.33 9.39 14.05
C ASP A 144 5.95 8.70 12.81
N ILE A 145 6.76 9.40 12.02
CA ILE A 145 7.45 8.82 10.84
C ILE A 145 8.50 7.80 11.28
N GLN A 146 9.24 8.11 12.35
CA GLN A 146 10.25 7.20 12.89
C GLN A 146 9.62 5.89 13.37
N LYS A 147 8.47 5.95 14.05
CA LYS A 147 7.68 4.79 14.48
C LYS A 147 7.28 3.92 13.28
N ASN A 148 6.82 4.53 12.18
CA ASN A 148 6.42 3.79 10.98
C ASN A 148 7.57 2.95 10.41
N LEU A 149 8.78 3.53 10.34
CA LEU A 149 9.97 2.80 9.85
C LEU A 149 10.45 1.73 10.85
N MET A 150 10.28 1.96 12.14
CA MET A 150 10.57 0.94 13.15
C MET A 150 9.61 -0.24 13.03
N ILE A 151 8.31 0.01 12.85
CA ILE A 151 7.30 -1.02 12.58
C ILE A 151 7.65 -1.77 11.30
N ARG A 152 7.99 -1.06 10.22
CA ARG A 152 8.46 -1.68 8.97
C ARG A 152 9.61 -2.66 9.20
N SER A 153 10.61 -2.27 9.99
CA SER A 153 11.74 -3.13 10.35
C SER A 153 11.31 -4.36 11.15
N GLN A 154 10.38 -4.19 12.11
CA GLN A 154 9.85 -5.31 12.89
C GLN A 154 9.07 -6.29 12.02
N VAL A 155 8.19 -5.82 11.15
CA VAL A 155 7.43 -6.67 10.22
C VAL A 155 8.36 -7.46 9.33
N ALA A 156 9.42 -6.84 8.78
CA ALA A 156 10.42 -7.54 7.97
C ALA A 156 11.11 -8.67 8.75
N THR A 157 11.49 -8.42 10.00
CA THR A 157 12.13 -9.42 10.86
C THR A 157 11.18 -10.55 11.22
N LEU A 158 9.93 -10.25 11.57
CA LEU A 158 8.92 -11.25 11.90
C LEU A 158 8.56 -12.11 10.68
N THR A 159 8.47 -11.52 9.49
CA THR A 159 8.22 -12.21 8.23
C THR A 159 9.32 -13.23 7.95
N ARG A 160 10.61 -12.81 8.05
CA ARG A 160 11.75 -13.72 7.86
C ARG A 160 11.73 -14.87 8.86
N ALA A 161 11.51 -14.57 10.14
CA ALA A 161 11.47 -15.59 11.18
C ALA A 161 10.34 -16.58 10.96
N PHE A 162 9.14 -16.11 10.60
CA PHE A 162 8.00 -16.98 10.32
C PHE A 162 8.25 -17.86 9.10
N LEU A 163 8.62 -17.28 7.95
CA LEU A 163 8.81 -18.03 6.71
C LEU A 163 9.96 -19.05 6.84
N ALA A 164 11.06 -18.68 7.53
CA ALA A 164 12.12 -19.63 7.82
C ALA A 164 11.62 -20.82 8.68
N SER A 165 10.75 -20.58 9.66
CA SER A 165 10.15 -21.65 10.47
C SER A 165 9.20 -22.57 9.69
N GLU A 166 8.64 -22.06 8.57
CA GLU A 166 7.81 -22.82 7.62
C GLU A 166 8.63 -23.54 6.53
N GLY A 167 9.96 -23.49 6.61
CA GLY A 167 10.87 -24.16 5.68
C GLY A 167 11.15 -23.39 4.40
N PHE A 168 10.84 -22.10 4.35
CA PHE A 168 11.22 -21.25 3.22
C PHE A 168 12.68 -20.82 3.30
N LEU A 169 13.31 -20.72 2.14
CA LEU A 169 14.65 -20.19 1.96
C LEU A 169 14.58 -18.77 1.39
N GLU A 170 15.23 -17.82 2.03
CA GLU A 170 15.39 -16.47 1.48
C GLU A 170 16.50 -16.50 0.42
N ILE A 171 16.15 -16.28 -0.84
CA ILE A 171 17.10 -16.33 -1.96
C ILE A 171 16.97 -15.04 -2.76
N GLU A 172 18.09 -14.33 -2.94
CA GLU A 172 18.16 -13.12 -3.77
C GLU A 172 18.15 -13.48 -5.26
N THR A 173 17.40 -12.70 -6.03
CA THR A 173 17.35 -12.81 -7.50
C THR A 173 18.02 -11.58 -8.13
N PRO A 174 18.48 -11.67 -9.39
CA PRO A 174 19.13 -10.55 -10.05
C PRO A 174 18.23 -9.32 -10.20
N THR A 175 18.82 -8.13 -10.08
CA THR A 175 18.17 -6.85 -10.41
C THR A 175 18.53 -6.34 -11.82
N LEU A 176 19.62 -6.83 -12.42
CA LEU A 176 19.96 -6.58 -13.82
C LEU A 176 19.52 -7.79 -14.64
N ILE A 177 18.34 -7.70 -15.24
CA ILE A 177 17.71 -8.82 -15.96
C ILE A 177 17.47 -8.48 -17.44
N LYS A 178 17.03 -9.45 -18.21
CA LYS A 178 16.50 -9.24 -19.55
C LYS A 178 15.14 -8.54 -19.45
N SER A 179 14.86 -7.58 -20.35
CA SER A 179 13.53 -6.96 -20.43
C SER A 179 12.47 -8.02 -20.75
N THR A 180 11.49 -8.14 -19.87
CA THR A 180 10.34 -9.03 -19.98
C THR A 180 9.12 -8.29 -19.44
N PRO A 181 8.51 -7.39 -20.23
CA PRO A 181 7.41 -6.55 -19.75
C PRO A 181 6.23 -7.40 -19.22
N GLU A 182 5.81 -7.12 -17.97
CA GLU A 182 4.72 -7.81 -17.27
C GLU A 182 3.55 -6.85 -16.98
N GLY A 183 3.19 -5.98 -17.94
CA GLY A 183 2.08 -5.04 -17.81
C GLY A 183 2.50 -3.58 -17.62
N ALA A 184 3.57 -3.28 -16.87
CA ALA A 184 4.17 -1.94 -16.78
C ALA A 184 5.35 -1.79 -17.76
N ARG A 185 5.86 -0.56 -17.93
CA ARG A 185 7.12 -0.35 -18.64
C ARG A 185 8.29 -0.67 -17.73
N ASP A 186 9.38 -1.19 -18.34
CA ASP A 186 10.63 -1.48 -17.64
C ASP A 186 11.50 -0.23 -17.54
N TYR A 187 12.19 -0.07 -16.40
CA TYR A 187 13.36 0.82 -16.34
C TYR A 187 14.55 0.14 -17.00
N LEU A 188 15.15 0.79 -17.99
CA LEU A 188 16.28 0.26 -18.75
C LEU A 188 17.61 0.78 -18.23
N VAL A 189 18.61 -0.11 -18.17
CA VAL A 189 19.99 0.20 -17.76
C VAL A 189 20.93 -0.17 -18.90
N PRO A 190 21.62 0.79 -19.54
CA PRO A 190 22.49 0.50 -20.66
C PRO A 190 23.74 -0.28 -20.22
N SER A 191 24.21 -1.20 -21.07
CA SER A 191 25.42 -1.99 -20.84
C SER A 191 26.64 -1.38 -21.53
N ARG A 192 27.63 -0.96 -20.75
CA ARG A 192 28.93 -0.51 -21.29
C ARG A 192 29.71 -1.63 -21.97
N VAL A 193 29.57 -2.87 -21.47
CA VAL A 193 30.32 -4.03 -21.98
C VAL A 193 29.71 -4.61 -23.27
N HIS A 194 28.41 -4.40 -23.45
CA HIS A 194 27.66 -4.84 -24.64
C HIS A 194 26.98 -3.62 -25.28
N PRO A 195 27.68 -2.85 -26.13
CA PRO A 195 27.14 -1.64 -26.74
C PRO A 195 25.81 -1.91 -27.47
N GLY A 196 24.83 -1.02 -27.30
CA GLY A 196 23.49 -1.16 -27.87
C GLY A 196 22.60 -2.17 -27.16
N SER A 197 23.06 -2.80 -26.08
CA SER A 197 22.26 -3.73 -25.27
C SER A 197 21.94 -3.11 -23.90
N PHE A 198 20.77 -3.48 -23.35
CA PHE A 198 20.26 -2.96 -22.10
C PHE A 198 19.88 -4.09 -21.15
N TYR A 199 20.14 -3.89 -19.89
CA TYR A 199 19.44 -4.59 -18.80
C TYR A 199 18.11 -3.88 -18.52
N ALA A 200 17.17 -4.61 -17.95
CA ALA A 200 15.99 -4.04 -17.33
C ALA A 200 16.03 -4.23 -15.80
N LEU A 201 15.44 -3.31 -15.06
CA LEU A 201 15.17 -3.52 -13.63
C LEU A 201 13.89 -4.36 -13.47
N PRO A 202 13.83 -5.34 -12.54
CA PRO A 202 12.73 -6.29 -12.47
C PRO A 202 11.45 -5.64 -11.94
N GLN A 203 10.33 -5.91 -12.62
CA GLN A 203 8.99 -5.55 -12.12
C GLN A 203 8.57 -6.45 -10.96
N SER A 204 9.03 -7.70 -10.97
CA SER A 204 8.93 -8.71 -9.94
C SER A 204 9.97 -9.81 -10.16
N PRO A 205 10.26 -10.69 -9.19
CA PRO A 205 11.13 -11.85 -9.40
C PRO A 205 10.42 -13.05 -10.06
N GLN A 206 9.30 -12.84 -10.75
CA GLN A 206 8.38 -13.89 -11.24
C GLN A 206 9.08 -15.03 -11.99
N LEU A 207 9.94 -14.71 -12.94
CA LEU A 207 10.60 -15.73 -13.76
C LEU A 207 11.67 -16.51 -12.98
N PHE A 208 12.40 -15.81 -12.11
CA PHE A 208 13.47 -16.41 -11.31
C PHE A 208 12.94 -17.32 -10.20
N LYS A 209 11.84 -16.94 -9.54
CA LYS A 209 11.24 -17.80 -8.52
C LYS A 209 10.70 -19.11 -9.10
N GLN A 210 10.14 -19.08 -10.32
CA GLN A 210 9.75 -20.30 -11.02
C GLN A 210 10.97 -21.17 -11.39
N LEU A 211 12.10 -20.56 -11.80
CA LEU A 211 13.35 -21.28 -12.01
C LEU A 211 13.88 -21.93 -10.72
N LEU A 212 13.71 -21.27 -9.57
CA LEU A 212 14.07 -21.85 -8.26
C LEU A 212 13.22 -23.08 -7.93
N MET A 213 11.94 -23.10 -8.30
CA MET A 213 11.10 -24.29 -8.19
C MET A 213 11.62 -25.43 -9.10
N CYS A 214 11.96 -25.12 -10.35
CA CYS A 214 12.62 -26.09 -11.25
C CYS A 214 13.97 -26.60 -10.70
N SER A 215 14.62 -25.80 -9.87
CA SER A 215 15.91 -26.14 -9.24
C SER A 215 15.77 -26.91 -7.92
N GLY A 216 14.54 -27.22 -7.49
CA GLY A 216 14.27 -28.08 -6.33
C GLY A 216 14.37 -27.39 -4.97
N TYR A 217 14.21 -26.08 -4.90
CA TYR A 217 14.25 -25.33 -3.64
C TYR A 217 12.94 -25.39 -2.84
N ASP A 218 11.89 -26.00 -3.35
CA ASP A 218 10.58 -26.25 -2.75
C ASP A 218 9.84 -25.01 -2.24
N ARG A 219 10.44 -24.21 -1.37
CA ARG A 219 9.84 -23.01 -0.76
C ARG A 219 10.83 -21.86 -0.77
N TYR A 220 10.53 -20.85 -1.56
CA TYR A 220 11.31 -19.63 -1.73
C TYR A 220 10.56 -18.44 -1.18
N PHE A 221 11.28 -17.48 -0.61
CA PHE A 221 10.79 -16.13 -0.41
C PHE A 221 11.91 -15.11 -0.60
N GLN A 222 11.53 -13.84 -0.79
CA GLN A 222 12.45 -12.70 -0.82
C GLN A 222 11.70 -11.42 -0.43
N LEU A 223 12.34 -10.54 0.35
CA LEU A 223 11.92 -9.15 0.42
C LEU A 223 12.51 -8.42 -0.79
N ALA A 224 11.81 -8.50 -1.91
CA ALA A 224 12.31 -8.11 -3.23
C ALA A 224 12.09 -6.61 -3.50
N ARG A 225 13.13 -5.94 -4.06
CA ARG A 225 12.95 -4.61 -4.66
C ARG A 225 12.42 -4.79 -6.07
N CYS A 226 11.33 -4.09 -6.35
CA CYS A 226 10.61 -4.10 -7.62
C CYS A 226 10.56 -2.69 -8.19
N TYR A 227 10.51 -2.59 -9.53
CA TYR A 227 10.59 -1.33 -10.27
C TYR A 227 9.55 -1.32 -11.37
N ARG A 228 8.74 -0.26 -11.46
CA ARG A 228 7.73 -0.10 -12.50
C ARG A 228 7.67 1.35 -12.95
N ASP A 229 7.83 1.57 -14.24
CA ASP A 229 7.67 2.88 -14.85
C ASP A 229 6.19 3.07 -15.24
N GLU A 230 5.41 3.57 -14.31
CA GLU A 230 3.98 3.82 -14.45
C GLU A 230 3.55 5.07 -13.70
N ASP A 231 2.35 5.57 -13.98
CA ASP A 231 1.80 6.76 -13.31
C ASP A 231 1.66 6.54 -11.81
N LEU A 232 2.21 7.49 -11.04
CA LEU A 232 2.23 7.39 -9.58
C LEU A 232 0.92 7.90 -8.95
N ARG A 233 0.47 7.16 -7.94
CA ARG A 233 -0.67 7.47 -7.08
C ARG A 233 -0.24 7.50 -5.62
N ALA A 234 -1.16 7.75 -4.69
CA ALA A 234 -0.87 7.76 -3.26
C ALA A 234 -0.32 6.43 -2.72
N ASP A 235 -0.68 5.33 -3.36
CA ASP A 235 -0.30 3.96 -3.03
C ASP A 235 0.67 3.30 -4.02
N ARG A 236 1.31 4.11 -4.92
CA ARG A 236 2.27 3.63 -5.91
C ARG A 236 3.57 4.42 -5.87
N GLN A 237 4.68 3.72 -6.06
CA GLN A 237 6.03 4.26 -6.19
C GLN A 237 6.74 3.58 -7.36
N PRO A 238 7.67 4.26 -8.05
CA PRO A 238 8.40 3.65 -9.17
C PRO A 238 9.33 2.53 -8.72
N GLU A 239 9.69 2.54 -7.44
CA GLU A 239 10.43 1.48 -6.76
C GLU A 239 9.76 1.15 -5.42
N PHE A 240 9.52 -0.12 -5.18
CA PHE A 240 8.79 -0.59 -4.00
C PHE A 240 9.30 -1.95 -3.54
N THR A 241 8.83 -2.43 -2.40
CA THR A 241 9.24 -3.72 -1.85
C THR A 241 8.07 -4.69 -1.84
N GLN A 242 8.31 -5.93 -2.24
CA GLN A 242 7.38 -7.04 -2.09
C GLN A 242 7.91 -8.06 -1.08
N ILE A 243 7.00 -8.70 -0.32
CA ILE A 243 7.25 -10.02 0.24
C ILE A 243 6.82 -11.00 -0.83
N ASP A 244 7.77 -11.54 -1.56
CA ASP A 244 7.52 -12.45 -2.67
C ASP A 244 7.82 -13.89 -2.25
N MET A 245 6.95 -14.84 -2.63
CA MET A 245 7.10 -16.25 -2.30
C MET A 245 6.62 -17.18 -3.40
N GLU A 246 7.22 -18.39 -3.44
CA GLU A 246 6.83 -19.45 -4.35
C GLU A 246 7.03 -20.81 -3.65
N LEU A 247 6.10 -21.75 -3.90
CA LEU A 247 6.07 -23.09 -3.29
C LEU A 247 5.87 -24.14 -4.37
N SER A 248 6.57 -25.28 -4.26
CA SER A 248 6.40 -26.46 -5.11
C SER A 248 5.43 -27.46 -4.48
N PHE A 249 4.79 -28.29 -5.33
CA PHE A 249 3.90 -29.38 -4.96
C PHE A 249 2.69 -28.93 -4.14
N VAL A 250 2.10 -27.79 -4.51
CA VAL A 250 0.97 -27.13 -3.83
C VAL A 250 -0.13 -26.75 -4.81
N ASP A 251 -1.35 -26.59 -4.28
CA ASP A 251 -2.47 -25.93 -4.97
C ASP A 251 -2.92 -24.68 -4.17
N VAL A 252 -4.01 -24.07 -4.56
CA VAL A 252 -4.55 -22.81 -3.98
C VAL A 252 -4.61 -22.86 -2.46
N ASP A 253 -5.24 -23.87 -1.88
CA ASP A 253 -5.47 -23.96 -0.43
C ASP A 253 -4.20 -23.99 0.40
N ASP A 254 -3.13 -24.63 -0.11
CA ASP A 254 -1.84 -24.70 0.58
C ASP A 254 -1.19 -23.33 0.69
N VAL A 255 -1.30 -22.51 -0.38
CA VAL A 255 -0.77 -21.15 -0.39
C VAL A 255 -1.58 -20.25 0.52
N LEU A 256 -2.91 -20.35 0.49
CA LEU A 256 -3.78 -19.56 1.36
C LEU A 256 -3.50 -19.86 2.84
N ASP A 257 -3.37 -21.14 3.23
CA ASP A 257 -3.13 -21.54 4.63
C ASP A 257 -1.85 -20.92 5.20
N VAL A 258 -0.71 -21.04 4.51
CA VAL A 258 0.55 -20.48 5.02
C VAL A 258 0.48 -18.96 5.13
N ASN A 259 -0.20 -18.30 4.19
CA ASN A 259 -0.35 -16.87 4.19
C ASN A 259 -1.32 -16.36 5.27
N GLU A 260 -2.40 -17.08 5.53
CA GLU A 260 -3.31 -16.79 6.65
C GLU A 260 -2.57 -16.84 8.01
N ARG A 261 -1.72 -17.85 8.21
CA ARG A 261 -0.90 -17.96 9.42
C ARG A 261 0.15 -16.87 9.54
N LEU A 262 0.76 -16.47 8.42
CA LEU A 262 1.68 -15.32 8.38
C LEU A 262 0.95 -14.03 8.78
N LEU A 263 -0.18 -13.72 8.14
CA LEU A 263 -0.96 -12.51 8.43
C LEU A 263 -1.44 -12.49 9.89
N LYS A 264 -1.94 -13.62 10.40
CA LYS A 264 -2.35 -13.75 11.81
C LYS A 264 -1.19 -13.39 12.75
N LYS A 265 0.02 -13.93 12.48
CA LYS A 265 1.22 -13.64 13.28
C LYS A 265 1.58 -12.16 13.23
N LEU A 266 1.65 -11.57 12.04
CA LEU A 266 2.05 -10.17 11.86
C LEU A 266 1.06 -9.21 12.51
N PHE A 267 -0.24 -9.36 12.26
CA PHE A 267 -1.26 -8.46 12.81
C PHE A 267 -1.42 -8.61 14.33
N LYS A 268 -1.20 -9.82 14.85
CA LYS A 268 -1.20 -10.03 16.32
C LYS A 268 -0.04 -9.30 16.99
N GLU A 269 1.17 -9.45 16.46
CA GLU A 269 2.39 -8.89 17.08
C GLU A 269 2.50 -7.36 16.92
N ILE A 270 2.02 -6.82 15.79
CA ILE A 270 2.19 -5.40 15.45
C ILE A 270 0.97 -4.56 15.85
N CYS A 271 -0.23 -5.04 15.52
CA CYS A 271 -1.48 -4.29 15.71
C CYS A 271 -2.27 -4.77 16.94
N ASN A 272 -1.81 -5.81 17.64
CA ASN A 272 -2.56 -6.53 18.68
C ASN A 272 -3.95 -6.99 18.21
N PHE A 273 -4.08 -7.29 16.91
CA PHE A 273 -5.31 -7.76 16.27
C PHE A 273 -5.29 -9.28 16.12
N ASP A 274 -6.28 -9.96 16.67
CA ASP A 274 -6.40 -11.42 16.59
C ASP A 274 -7.22 -11.83 15.39
N LEU A 275 -6.54 -12.02 14.24
CA LEU A 275 -7.17 -12.43 12.99
C LEU A 275 -7.78 -13.83 13.13
N GLN A 276 -9.08 -13.91 12.88
CA GLN A 276 -9.80 -15.18 12.89
C GLN A 276 -9.56 -15.94 11.58
N LEU A 277 -9.27 -17.24 11.70
CA LEU A 277 -9.03 -18.11 10.55
C LEU A 277 -10.12 -19.18 10.46
N PRO A 278 -10.48 -19.66 9.26
CA PRO A 278 -9.96 -19.19 7.97
C PRO A 278 -10.47 -17.79 7.60
N ILE A 279 -9.70 -17.06 6.78
CA ILE A 279 -10.15 -15.78 6.20
C ILE A 279 -11.31 -16.07 5.24
N PRO A 280 -12.39 -15.26 5.26
CA PRO A 280 -13.49 -15.41 4.30
C PRO A 280 -13.01 -15.41 2.86
N ARG A 281 -13.67 -16.18 2.00
CA ARG A 281 -13.41 -16.24 0.55
C ARG A 281 -14.62 -15.80 -0.23
N MET A 282 -14.39 -15.17 -1.36
CA MET A 282 -15.40 -14.70 -2.30
C MET A 282 -14.86 -14.87 -3.72
N THR A 283 -15.68 -15.30 -4.66
CA THR A 283 -15.24 -15.32 -6.06
C THR A 283 -15.15 -13.89 -6.61
N TRP A 284 -14.35 -13.68 -7.63
CA TRP A 284 -14.28 -12.39 -8.33
C TRP A 284 -15.65 -11.94 -8.82
N GLN A 285 -16.44 -12.85 -9.39
CA GLN A 285 -17.79 -12.53 -9.87
C GLN A 285 -18.71 -12.06 -8.72
N GLU A 286 -18.66 -12.74 -7.58
CA GLU A 286 -19.43 -12.35 -6.39
C GLU A 286 -18.98 -10.97 -5.86
N ALA A 287 -17.68 -10.71 -5.83
CA ALA A 287 -17.13 -9.42 -5.41
C ALA A 287 -17.61 -8.28 -6.32
N MET A 288 -17.57 -8.49 -7.63
CA MET A 288 -18.08 -7.52 -8.60
C MET A 288 -19.59 -7.32 -8.47
N ASP A 289 -20.35 -8.39 -8.34
CA ASP A 289 -21.81 -8.32 -8.23
C ASP A 289 -22.30 -7.59 -6.98
N ARG A 290 -21.63 -7.82 -5.84
CA ARG A 290 -22.02 -7.26 -4.53
C ARG A 290 -21.37 -5.91 -4.22
N PHE A 291 -20.19 -5.66 -4.72
CA PHE A 291 -19.41 -4.47 -4.31
C PHE A 291 -18.94 -3.60 -5.47
N GLY A 292 -19.05 -4.06 -6.72
CA GLY A 292 -18.57 -3.35 -7.90
C GLY A 292 -17.04 -3.21 -7.93
N SER A 293 -16.34 -4.12 -7.25
CA SER A 293 -14.88 -4.08 -7.14
C SER A 293 -14.31 -5.46 -6.81
N ASP A 294 -13.18 -5.80 -7.38
CA ASP A 294 -12.37 -6.97 -7.06
C ASP A 294 -11.62 -6.88 -5.70
N LYS A 295 -11.66 -5.72 -5.07
CA LYS A 295 -11.09 -5.43 -3.74
C LYS A 295 -12.11 -4.72 -2.83
N PRO A 296 -13.17 -5.42 -2.42
CA PRO A 296 -14.24 -4.81 -1.64
C PRO A 296 -13.78 -4.41 -0.23
N ASP A 297 -14.27 -3.25 0.23
CA ASP A 297 -14.17 -2.86 1.63
C ASP A 297 -15.37 -3.42 2.39
N LEU A 298 -15.10 -4.32 3.34
CA LEU A 298 -16.11 -5.01 4.13
C LEU A 298 -16.40 -4.36 5.49
N ARG A 299 -15.82 -3.19 5.79
CA ARG A 299 -16.05 -2.48 7.06
C ARG A 299 -17.45 -1.92 7.21
N PHE A 300 -18.19 -1.84 6.12
CA PHE A 300 -19.58 -1.34 6.08
C PHE A 300 -20.39 -2.11 5.04
N GLY A 301 -21.71 -2.05 5.16
CA GLY A 301 -22.64 -2.67 4.20
C GLY A 301 -22.73 -1.91 2.87
N MET A 302 -23.95 -1.56 2.46
CA MET A 302 -24.24 -0.81 1.23
C MET A 302 -23.85 -1.62 -0.03
N GLU A 303 -24.18 -2.92 -0.02
CA GLU A 303 -23.94 -3.80 -1.17
C GLU A 303 -24.76 -3.40 -2.38
N LEU A 304 -24.24 -3.64 -3.57
CA LEU A 304 -24.97 -3.46 -4.82
C LEU A 304 -26.08 -4.50 -4.93
N LYS A 305 -27.26 -4.07 -5.34
CA LYS A 305 -28.39 -4.95 -5.64
C LYS A 305 -28.76 -4.86 -7.11
N ASN A 306 -28.84 -6.01 -7.78
CA ASN A 306 -29.28 -6.09 -9.16
C ASN A 306 -30.83 -6.03 -9.19
N VAL A 307 -31.36 -4.98 -9.76
CA VAL A 307 -32.79 -4.75 -9.88
C VAL A 307 -33.29 -4.81 -11.33
N SER A 308 -32.45 -5.32 -12.24
CA SER A 308 -32.72 -5.40 -13.67
C SER A 308 -34.07 -6.06 -13.99
N ASP A 309 -34.39 -7.17 -13.33
CA ASP A 309 -35.68 -7.87 -13.57
C ASP A 309 -36.87 -7.11 -13.02
N VAL A 310 -36.70 -6.41 -11.90
CA VAL A 310 -37.76 -5.61 -11.28
C VAL A 310 -38.17 -4.43 -12.18
N VAL A 311 -37.18 -3.82 -12.86
CA VAL A 311 -37.42 -2.61 -13.69
C VAL A 311 -37.56 -2.91 -15.18
N ARG A 312 -37.52 -4.17 -15.60
CA ARG A 312 -37.56 -4.58 -17.02
C ARG A 312 -38.77 -4.05 -17.78
N GLY A 313 -39.90 -3.96 -17.14
CA GLY A 313 -41.18 -3.50 -17.73
C GLY A 313 -41.45 -2.00 -17.59
N CYS A 314 -40.56 -1.25 -16.91
CA CYS A 314 -40.83 0.16 -16.60
C CYS A 314 -40.73 1.09 -17.83
N GLY A 315 -41.38 2.25 -17.76
CA GLY A 315 -41.37 3.27 -18.82
C GLY A 315 -40.15 4.18 -18.82
N PHE A 316 -39.16 3.98 -17.90
CA PHE A 316 -37.97 4.83 -17.83
C PHE A 316 -36.94 4.45 -18.89
N ALA A 317 -36.80 5.29 -19.91
CA ALA A 317 -36.00 5.01 -21.11
C ALA A 317 -34.51 4.66 -20.80
N VAL A 318 -33.94 5.22 -19.73
CA VAL A 318 -32.52 4.95 -19.33
C VAL A 318 -32.37 3.49 -18.87
N PHE A 319 -33.29 3.00 -18.04
CA PHE A 319 -33.26 1.61 -17.57
C PHE A 319 -33.52 0.64 -18.71
N LYS A 320 -34.53 0.93 -19.50
CA LYS A 320 -34.90 0.11 -20.68
C LYS A 320 -33.73 0.02 -21.66
N GLY A 321 -33.12 1.14 -22.03
CA GLY A 321 -31.97 1.19 -22.96
C GLY A 321 -30.75 0.43 -22.45
N ALA A 322 -30.44 0.51 -21.16
CA ALA A 322 -29.34 -0.27 -20.57
C ALA A 322 -29.60 -1.78 -20.71
N LEU A 323 -30.80 -2.25 -20.37
CA LEU A 323 -31.16 -3.66 -20.44
C LEU A 323 -31.24 -4.19 -21.88
N GLU A 324 -31.73 -3.41 -22.83
CA GLU A 324 -31.81 -3.76 -24.24
C GLU A 324 -30.42 -3.91 -24.87
N ASN A 325 -29.41 -3.20 -24.35
CA ASN A 325 -28.01 -3.29 -24.78
C ASN A 325 -27.18 -4.28 -23.96
N GLY A 326 -27.80 -5.22 -23.26
CA GLY A 326 -27.11 -6.28 -22.51
C GLY A 326 -26.42 -5.82 -21.22
N GLY A 327 -26.72 -4.62 -20.76
CA GLY A 327 -26.25 -4.09 -19.47
C GLY A 327 -27.15 -4.47 -18.29
N SER A 328 -26.98 -3.81 -17.17
CA SER A 328 -27.78 -4.02 -15.95
C SER A 328 -28.23 -2.71 -15.31
N VAL A 329 -29.24 -2.83 -14.46
CA VAL A 329 -29.65 -1.78 -13.51
C VAL A 329 -29.38 -2.29 -12.12
N ARG A 330 -28.47 -1.60 -11.42
CA ARG A 330 -28.14 -1.93 -10.03
C ARG A 330 -28.26 -0.70 -9.15
N GLY A 331 -28.40 -0.91 -7.86
CA GLY A 331 -28.50 0.17 -6.89
C GLY A 331 -27.77 -0.13 -5.59
N ILE A 332 -27.56 0.93 -4.81
CA ILE A 332 -27.10 0.88 -3.43
C ILE A 332 -28.11 1.59 -2.52
N ASN A 333 -28.22 1.14 -1.27
CA ASN A 333 -29.06 1.76 -0.25
C ASN A 333 -28.17 2.50 0.76
N ALA A 334 -28.18 3.84 0.71
CA ALA A 334 -27.55 4.69 1.71
C ALA A 334 -28.55 4.89 2.87
N GLN A 335 -28.51 3.99 3.85
CA GLN A 335 -29.43 3.95 4.98
C GLN A 335 -29.41 5.25 5.79
N GLY A 336 -30.56 5.76 6.14
CA GLY A 336 -30.74 6.98 6.92
C GLY A 336 -30.39 8.27 6.18
N GLN A 337 -30.16 8.25 4.85
CA GLN A 337 -29.76 9.41 4.05
C GLN A 337 -30.90 10.01 3.20
N GLY A 338 -32.14 9.61 3.43
CA GLY A 338 -33.34 10.10 2.71
C GLY A 338 -33.54 11.63 2.81
N HIS A 339 -33.00 12.25 3.85
CA HIS A 339 -33.03 13.69 4.07
C HIS A 339 -31.88 14.46 3.39
N MET A 340 -31.02 13.78 2.61
CA MET A 340 -29.86 14.40 1.97
C MET A 340 -30.28 15.56 1.08
N PRO A 341 -29.68 16.78 1.26
CA PRO A 341 -30.03 17.93 0.45
C PRO A 341 -29.75 17.71 -1.03
N ARG A 342 -30.62 18.26 -1.90
CA ARG A 342 -30.51 18.16 -3.36
C ARG A 342 -29.11 18.47 -3.88
N LYS A 343 -28.46 19.51 -3.36
CA LYS A 343 -27.10 19.91 -3.74
C LYS A 343 -26.07 18.80 -3.50
N LYS A 344 -26.22 18.03 -2.41
CA LYS A 344 -25.33 16.89 -2.12
C LYS A 344 -25.60 15.72 -3.07
N ILE A 345 -26.88 15.45 -3.37
CA ILE A 345 -27.24 14.41 -4.38
C ILE A 345 -26.67 14.80 -5.75
N ASP A 346 -26.80 16.06 -6.15
CA ASP A 346 -26.24 16.55 -7.42
C ASP A 346 -24.70 16.41 -7.45
N ALA A 347 -24.02 16.62 -6.31
CA ALA A 347 -22.58 16.36 -6.19
C ALA A 347 -22.22 14.87 -6.36
N LEU A 348 -23.06 13.94 -5.86
CA LEU A 348 -22.87 12.51 -6.09
C LEU A 348 -23.10 12.14 -7.56
N VAL A 349 -24.03 12.81 -8.26
CA VAL A 349 -24.21 12.63 -9.71
C VAL A 349 -22.96 13.05 -10.48
N GLU A 350 -22.37 14.22 -10.16
CA GLU A 350 -21.11 14.67 -10.79
C GLU A 350 -19.95 13.74 -10.48
N TYR A 351 -19.86 13.25 -9.24
CA TYR A 351 -18.87 12.26 -8.87
C TYR A 351 -19.00 10.96 -9.70
N ALA A 352 -20.22 10.45 -9.84
CA ALA A 352 -20.52 9.27 -10.64
C ALA A 352 -20.15 9.43 -12.14
N LYS A 353 -20.31 10.62 -12.70
CA LYS A 353 -19.90 10.93 -14.08
C LYS A 353 -18.38 10.76 -14.29
N GLY A 354 -17.56 11.01 -13.27
CA GLY A 354 -16.13 10.76 -13.31
C GLY A 354 -15.74 9.30 -13.55
N PHE A 355 -16.69 8.37 -13.36
CA PHE A 355 -16.53 6.92 -13.60
C PHE A 355 -17.35 6.42 -14.80
N GLY A 356 -17.77 7.31 -15.69
CA GLY A 356 -18.43 6.98 -16.94
C GLY A 356 -19.98 6.95 -16.87
N ALA A 357 -20.60 7.29 -15.74
CA ALA A 357 -22.04 7.41 -15.67
C ALA A 357 -22.55 8.56 -16.54
N LYS A 358 -23.64 8.32 -17.28
CA LYS A 358 -24.38 9.38 -17.98
C LYS A 358 -25.28 10.19 -17.02
N GLY A 359 -25.57 9.62 -15.86
CA GLY A 359 -26.38 10.20 -14.79
C GLY A 359 -26.58 9.19 -13.67
N LEU A 360 -27.21 9.62 -12.58
CA LEU A 360 -27.53 8.79 -11.43
C LEU A 360 -29.02 8.94 -11.11
N ALA A 361 -29.74 7.84 -11.10
CA ALA A 361 -31.16 7.83 -10.70
C ALA A 361 -31.26 7.64 -9.19
N TYR A 362 -32.27 8.24 -8.53
CA TYR A 362 -32.40 8.12 -7.09
C TYR A 362 -33.86 8.09 -6.61
N VAL A 363 -34.06 7.49 -5.42
CA VAL A 363 -35.26 7.56 -4.62
C VAL A 363 -34.91 7.94 -3.20
N ALA A 364 -35.35 9.08 -2.71
CA ALA A 364 -35.21 9.51 -1.33
C ALA A 364 -36.53 9.25 -0.58
N ILE A 365 -36.51 8.35 0.39
CA ILE A 365 -37.69 7.94 1.17
C ILE A 365 -37.75 8.81 2.42
N ASN A 366 -38.84 9.54 2.60
CA ASN A 366 -39.07 10.37 3.78
C ASN A 366 -39.43 9.48 5.01
N GLU A 367 -39.35 10.06 6.20
CA GLU A 367 -39.73 9.37 7.46
C GLU A 367 -41.20 8.91 7.53
N ASP A 368 -42.09 9.58 6.79
CA ASP A 368 -43.51 9.22 6.67
C ASP A 368 -43.81 8.13 5.62
N GLY A 369 -42.75 7.61 4.97
CA GLY A 369 -42.85 6.61 3.90
C GLY A 369 -43.14 7.18 2.52
N THR A 370 -43.40 8.48 2.39
CA THR A 370 -43.49 9.13 1.06
C THR A 370 -42.07 9.23 0.47
N PHE A 371 -41.94 9.42 -0.84
CA PHE A 371 -40.64 9.48 -1.47
C PHE A 371 -40.54 10.57 -2.55
N LYS A 372 -39.30 11.02 -2.79
CA LYS A 372 -38.92 11.85 -3.93
C LYS A 372 -38.02 11.05 -4.85
N SER A 373 -38.29 11.10 -6.15
CA SER A 373 -37.48 10.35 -7.13
C SER A 373 -37.25 11.16 -8.39
N SER A 374 -36.13 10.92 -9.04
CA SER A 374 -35.79 11.50 -10.34
C SER A 374 -36.57 10.87 -11.51
N PHE A 375 -37.18 9.69 -11.31
CA PHE A 375 -37.78 8.88 -12.40
C PHE A 375 -39.14 8.28 -12.08
N ALA A 376 -39.71 8.46 -10.90
CA ALA A 376 -40.98 7.85 -10.48
C ALA A 376 -42.14 8.11 -11.46
N LYS A 377 -42.17 9.27 -12.13
CA LYS A 377 -43.19 9.61 -13.14
C LYS A 377 -43.23 8.66 -14.35
N PHE A 378 -42.20 7.85 -14.54
CA PHE A 378 -42.08 6.88 -15.62
C PHE A 378 -42.35 5.43 -15.17
N MET A 379 -42.75 5.23 -13.91
CA MET A 379 -43.01 3.93 -13.32
C MET A 379 -44.45 3.91 -12.73
N LYS A 380 -45.03 2.73 -12.70
CA LYS A 380 -46.29 2.50 -11.99
C LYS A 380 -46.01 2.44 -10.48
N GLU A 381 -47.03 2.68 -9.67
CA GLU A 381 -46.94 2.65 -8.22
C GLU A 381 -46.45 1.27 -7.71
N GLU A 382 -46.99 0.19 -8.30
CA GLU A 382 -46.61 -1.19 -7.99
C GLU A 382 -45.14 -1.49 -8.33
N GLU A 383 -44.63 -0.96 -9.47
CA GLU A 383 -43.23 -1.10 -9.89
C GLU A 383 -42.29 -0.35 -8.94
N MET A 384 -42.67 0.85 -8.50
CA MET A 384 -41.92 1.61 -7.51
C MET A 384 -41.88 0.91 -6.15
N ALA A 385 -43.00 0.37 -5.69
CA ALA A 385 -43.06 -0.39 -4.45
C ALA A 385 -42.17 -1.65 -4.51
N ALA A 386 -42.21 -2.39 -5.61
CA ALA A 386 -41.36 -3.56 -5.85
C ALA A 386 -39.88 -3.17 -5.88
N LEU A 387 -39.52 -2.05 -6.50
CA LEU A 387 -38.15 -1.55 -6.55
C LEU A 387 -37.63 -1.17 -5.16
N ILE A 388 -38.41 -0.42 -4.37
CA ILE A 388 -38.08 -0.05 -2.99
C ILE A 388 -37.87 -1.31 -2.13
N GLN A 389 -38.78 -2.28 -2.27
CA GLN A 389 -38.68 -3.56 -1.55
C GLN A 389 -37.44 -4.35 -1.95
N ALA A 390 -37.12 -4.44 -3.25
CA ALA A 390 -35.90 -5.13 -3.74
C ALA A 390 -34.61 -4.49 -3.21
N MET A 391 -34.64 -3.19 -2.95
CA MET A 391 -33.53 -2.43 -2.36
C MET A 391 -33.48 -2.49 -0.82
N ASP A 392 -34.39 -3.21 -0.14
CA ASP A 392 -34.63 -3.16 1.31
C ASP A 392 -34.83 -1.72 1.83
N GLY A 393 -35.40 -0.86 0.99
CA GLY A 393 -35.60 0.55 1.30
C GLY A 393 -36.61 0.75 2.44
N LYS A 394 -36.22 1.57 3.41
CA LYS A 394 -37.03 1.93 4.59
C LYS A 394 -37.24 3.43 4.64
N PRO A 395 -38.25 3.91 5.41
CA PRO A 395 -38.35 5.33 5.73
C PRO A 395 -37.03 5.91 6.20
N GLY A 396 -36.62 7.04 5.64
CA GLY A 396 -35.36 7.70 5.92
C GLY A 396 -34.18 7.28 5.02
N ASP A 397 -34.36 6.35 4.08
CA ASP A 397 -33.27 5.85 3.22
C ASP A 397 -33.13 6.62 1.89
N LEU A 398 -31.91 6.64 1.33
CA LEU A 398 -31.63 7.12 -0.01
C LEU A 398 -31.15 5.96 -0.89
N LEU A 399 -31.93 5.65 -1.92
CA LEU A 399 -31.60 4.63 -2.92
C LEU A 399 -31.00 5.30 -4.15
N LEU A 400 -29.83 4.82 -4.60
CA LEU A 400 -29.10 5.35 -5.75
C LEU A 400 -28.91 4.24 -6.78
N PHE A 401 -29.14 4.56 -8.08
CA PHE A 401 -29.14 3.57 -9.16
C PHE A 401 -28.25 4.01 -10.31
N ALA A 402 -27.49 3.06 -10.86
CA ALA A 402 -26.79 3.18 -12.12
C ALA A 402 -27.32 2.18 -13.13
N ALA A 403 -27.35 2.56 -14.41
CA ALA A 403 -27.84 1.76 -15.51
C ALA A 403 -26.98 1.99 -16.75
N ASP A 404 -26.21 0.99 -17.14
CA ASP A 404 -25.33 0.98 -18.31
C ASP A 404 -24.76 -0.45 -18.51
N ARG A 405 -23.71 -0.62 -19.33
CA ARG A 405 -22.90 -1.85 -19.40
C ARG A 405 -22.37 -2.19 -18.00
N ASN A 406 -22.26 -3.48 -17.67
CA ASN A 406 -21.86 -3.94 -16.33
C ASN A 406 -20.59 -3.27 -15.80
N LYS A 407 -19.55 -3.14 -16.64
CA LYS A 407 -18.29 -2.46 -16.26
C LYS A 407 -18.53 -1.05 -15.71
N VAL A 408 -19.33 -0.24 -16.43
CA VAL A 408 -19.66 1.13 -16.00
C VAL A 408 -20.48 1.12 -14.71
N VAL A 409 -21.48 0.22 -14.60
CA VAL A 409 -22.31 0.10 -13.40
C VAL A 409 -21.48 -0.25 -12.17
N PHE A 410 -20.54 -1.20 -12.30
CA PHE A 410 -19.65 -1.60 -11.22
C PHE A 410 -18.70 -0.47 -10.82
N ASP A 411 -18.05 0.16 -11.79
CA ASP A 411 -17.13 1.30 -11.53
C ASP A 411 -17.85 2.45 -10.83
N VAL A 412 -19.04 2.80 -11.29
CA VAL A 412 -19.86 3.88 -10.71
C VAL A 412 -20.30 3.56 -9.29
N LEU A 413 -20.97 2.41 -9.08
CA LEU A 413 -21.54 2.10 -7.77
C LEU A 413 -20.48 1.69 -6.75
N GLY A 414 -19.42 1.00 -7.17
CA GLY A 414 -18.29 0.64 -6.30
C GLY A 414 -17.58 1.87 -5.75
N ASN A 415 -17.31 2.87 -6.59
CA ASN A 415 -16.70 4.12 -6.14
C ASN A 415 -17.68 5.00 -5.35
N LEU A 416 -18.96 5.06 -5.76
CA LEU A 416 -19.98 5.81 -5.05
C LEU A 416 -20.21 5.28 -3.63
N ARG A 417 -20.20 3.96 -3.46
CA ARG A 417 -20.27 3.27 -2.19
C ARG A 417 -19.14 3.71 -1.23
N LEU A 418 -17.89 3.76 -1.73
CA LEU A 418 -16.74 4.21 -0.94
C LEU A 418 -16.81 5.70 -0.61
N GLU A 419 -17.27 6.54 -1.54
CA GLU A 419 -17.43 7.98 -1.31
C GLU A 419 -18.46 8.25 -0.22
N LEU A 420 -19.61 7.57 -0.28
CA LEU A 420 -20.64 7.66 0.77
C LEU A 420 -20.10 7.19 2.13
N ALA A 421 -19.37 6.06 2.15
CA ALA A 421 -18.78 5.56 3.40
C ALA A 421 -17.78 6.54 4.01
N ARG A 422 -17.01 7.27 3.19
CA ARG A 422 -16.10 8.33 3.63
C ARG A 422 -16.88 9.52 4.21
N GLN A 423 -17.92 9.99 3.51
CA GLN A 423 -18.75 11.10 3.97
C GLN A 423 -19.51 10.80 5.27
N LEU A 424 -19.83 9.53 5.50
CA LEU A 424 -20.54 9.02 6.67
C LEU A 424 -19.60 8.52 7.79
N GLU A 425 -18.28 8.69 7.62
CA GLU A 425 -17.24 8.28 8.59
C GLU A 425 -17.30 6.80 9.00
N LEU A 426 -17.68 5.92 8.06
CA LEU A 426 -17.79 4.48 8.29
C LEU A 426 -16.45 3.74 8.20
N LEU A 427 -15.40 4.38 7.64
CA LEU A 427 -14.10 3.76 7.36
C LEU A 427 -13.15 3.89 8.55
N LYS A 428 -13.35 3.08 9.59
CA LYS A 428 -12.46 3.06 10.77
C LYS A 428 -11.12 2.41 10.42
N LYS A 429 -10.01 3.09 10.77
CA LYS A 429 -8.64 2.65 10.44
C LYS A 429 -8.16 1.45 11.28
N ASP A 430 -8.73 1.26 12.45
CA ASP A 430 -8.42 0.18 13.40
C ASP A 430 -9.32 -1.06 13.25
N ASP A 431 -10.28 -1.03 12.33
CA ASP A 431 -11.13 -2.17 11.97
C ASP A 431 -10.56 -2.89 10.74
N PHE A 432 -9.97 -4.05 10.93
CA PHE A 432 -9.33 -4.84 9.88
C PHE A 432 -10.27 -5.93 9.37
N LYS A 433 -10.72 -5.81 8.12
CA LYS A 433 -11.56 -6.80 7.43
C LYS A 433 -10.79 -7.42 6.27
N PHE A 434 -10.38 -8.66 6.45
CA PHE A 434 -9.68 -9.45 5.43
C PHE A 434 -10.65 -10.25 4.58
N LEU A 435 -10.30 -10.42 3.31
CA LEU A 435 -11.03 -11.22 2.34
C LEU A 435 -10.06 -11.81 1.32
N TRP A 436 -10.23 -13.09 0.98
CA TRP A 436 -9.69 -13.64 -0.25
C TRP A 436 -10.67 -13.46 -1.39
N VAL A 437 -10.22 -12.87 -2.48
CA VAL A 437 -10.93 -12.89 -3.76
C VAL A 437 -10.27 -13.93 -4.65
N THR A 438 -11.06 -14.83 -5.19
CA THR A 438 -10.58 -16.01 -5.95
C THR A 438 -11.30 -16.14 -7.29
N GLU A 439 -10.88 -17.09 -8.12
CA GLU A 439 -11.56 -17.40 -9.39
C GLU A 439 -11.69 -16.18 -10.32
N PHE A 440 -10.62 -15.42 -10.44
CA PHE A 440 -10.56 -14.30 -11.39
C PHE A 440 -10.76 -14.80 -12.84
N PRO A 441 -11.25 -13.96 -13.77
CA PRO A 441 -11.12 -14.24 -15.17
C PRO A 441 -9.64 -14.50 -15.53
N LEU A 442 -9.37 -15.51 -16.35
CA LEU A 442 -8.02 -15.79 -16.84
C LEU A 442 -7.55 -14.68 -17.79
N LEU A 443 -8.48 -14.20 -18.60
CA LEU A 443 -8.27 -13.28 -19.70
C LEU A 443 -9.32 -12.17 -19.65
N GLU A 444 -8.93 -10.98 -20.09
CA GLU A 444 -9.86 -9.89 -20.38
C GLU A 444 -9.68 -9.42 -21.83
N TYR A 445 -10.77 -8.97 -22.45
CA TYR A 445 -10.70 -8.43 -23.80
C TYR A 445 -10.32 -6.95 -23.75
N SER A 446 -9.19 -6.61 -24.38
CA SER A 446 -8.75 -5.23 -24.55
C SER A 446 -9.38 -4.64 -25.82
N GLU A 447 -10.28 -3.67 -25.66
CA GLU A 447 -10.86 -2.92 -26.79
C GLU A 447 -9.76 -2.10 -27.53
N GLU A 448 -8.70 -1.68 -26.83
CA GLU A 448 -7.59 -0.90 -27.39
C GLU A 448 -6.68 -1.75 -28.27
N GLU A 449 -6.37 -2.98 -27.82
CA GLU A 449 -5.49 -3.90 -28.54
C GLU A 449 -6.26 -4.87 -29.48
N ASP A 450 -7.61 -4.84 -29.44
CA ASP A 450 -8.52 -5.72 -30.18
C ASP A 450 -8.17 -7.21 -30.02
N ARG A 451 -7.81 -7.62 -28.79
CA ARG A 451 -7.43 -9.00 -28.44
C ARG A 451 -7.62 -9.31 -26.97
N TYR A 452 -7.55 -10.59 -26.64
CA TYR A 452 -7.45 -11.02 -25.25
C TYR A 452 -6.06 -10.71 -24.68
N VAL A 453 -6.03 -10.22 -23.44
CA VAL A 453 -4.83 -10.03 -22.61
C VAL A 453 -4.97 -10.83 -21.32
N ALA A 454 -3.85 -11.25 -20.74
CA ALA A 454 -3.89 -11.93 -19.46
C ALA A 454 -4.31 -10.95 -18.34
N MET A 455 -5.25 -11.35 -17.50
CA MET A 455 -5.66 -10.50 -16.37
C MET A 455 -4.54 -10.37 -15.32
N HIS A 456 -3.74 -11.42 -15.10
CA HIS A 456 -2.58 -11.43 -14.22
C HIS A 456 -1.29 -11.53 -15.04
N HIS A 457 -0.91 -12.75 -15.46
CA HIS A 457 0.27 -12.97 -16.30
C HIS A 457 0.13 -14.28 -17.13
N PRO A 458 0.97 -14.47 -18.19
CA PRO A 458 0.83 -15.59 -19.11
C PRO A 458 1.07 -16.99 -18.51
N PHE A 459 1.58 -17.07 -17.29
CA PHE A 459 1.88 -18.33 -16.60
C PHE A 459 0.81 -18.73 -15.58
N THR A 460 -0.31 -18.00 -15.52
CA THR A 460 -1.41 -18.31 -14.60
C THR A 460 -2.20 -19.52 -15.07
N MET A 461 -2.37 -20.51 -14.17
CA MET A 461 -3.11 -21.75 -14.47
C MET A 461 -4.61 -21.48 -14.57
N PRO A 462 -5.29 -21.89 -15.64
CA PRO A 462 -6.75 -21.91 -15.69
C PRO A 462 -7.33 -22.91 -14.70
N MET A 463 -8.61 -22.73 -14.32
CA MET A 463 -9.36 -23.74 -13.58
C MET A 463 -9.50 -25.01 -14.44
N ASP A 464 -9.33 -26.18 -13.82
CA ASP A 464 -9.30 -27.48 -14.55
C ASP A 464 -10.61 -27.72 -15.33
N GLU A 465 -11.75 -27.38 -14.74
CA GLU A 465 -13.06 -27.53 -15.36
C GLU A 465 -13.32 -26.56 -16.53
N ASP A 466 -12.57 -25.46 -16.61
CA ASP A 466 -12.74 -24.42 -17.63
C ASP A 466 -11.79 -24.61 -18.83
N LEU A 467 -10.82 -25.53 -18.76
CA LEU A 467 -9.85 -25.80 -19.83
C LEU A 467 -10.51 -26.08 -21.19
N GLN A 468 -11.67 -26.70 -21.19
CA GLN A 468 -12.43 -27.00 -22.40
C GLN A 468 -12.90 -25.75 -23.17
N TYR A 469 -12.92 -24.57 -22.53
CA TYR A 469 -13.40 -23.31 -23.13
C TYR A 469 -12.27 -22.45 -23.67
N ILE A 470 -11.00 -22.79 -23.42
CA ILE A 470 -9.86 -21.93 -23.76
C ILE A 470 -9.76 -21.60 -25.25
N ASP A 471 -10.17 -22.55 -26.12
CA ASP A 471 -10.16 -22.39 -27.57
C ASP A 471 -11.48 -21.79 -28.11
N SER A 472 -12.62 -22.03 -27.46
CA SER A 472 -13.95 -21.70 -27.97
C SER A 472 -14.56 -20.43 -27.36
N ASP A 473 -14.28 -20.17 -26.09
CA ASP A 473 -14.82 -19.03 -25.33
C ASP A 473 -13.81 -18.59 -24.25
N PRO A 474 -12.64 -18.03 -24.65
CA PRO A 474 -11.56 -17.71 -23.72
C PRO A 474 -11.95 -16.70 -22.63
N GLY A 475 -12.92 -15.83 -22.89
CA GLY A 475 -13.45 -14.88 -21.93
C GLY A 475 -14.22 -15.50 -20.76
N ARG A 476 -14.62 -16.78 -20.88
CA ARG A 476 -15.32 -17.54 -19.83
C ARG A 476 -14.36 -18.25 -18.87
N VAL A 477 -13.11 -18.42 -19.26
CA VAL A 477 -12.13 -19.22 -18.51
C VAL A 477 -11.75 -18.48 -17.22
N ARG A 478 -11.91 -19.14 -16.07
CA ARG A 478 -11.44 -18.65 -14.76
C ARG A 478 -10.01 -19.10 -14.51
N ALA A 479 -9.30 -18.33 -13.70
CA ALA A 479 -7.93 -18.60 -13.26
C ALA A 479 -7.89 -19.19 -11.86
N LYS A 480 -6.93 -20.07 -11.58
CA LYS A 480 -6.49 -20.43 -10.23
C LYS A 480 -5.67 -19.28 -9.62
N ALA A 481 -6.27 -18.08 -9.58
CA ALA A 481 -5.68 -16.86 -9.04
C ALA A 481 -6.43 -16.42 -7.78
N TYR A 482 -5.73 -15.73 -6.90
CA TYR A 482 -6.24 -15.29 -5.60
C TYR A 482 -5.53 -14.03 -5.16
N ASP A 483 -6.33 -13.06 -4.67
CA ASP A 483 -5.86 -11.82 -4.06
C ASP A 483 -6.31 -11.74 -2.61
N ILE A 484 -5.42 -11.32 -1.73
CA ILE A 484 -5.74 -10.97 -0.36
C ILE A 484 -6.06 -9.48 -0.28
N VAL A 485 -7.26 -9.19 0.16
CA VAL A 485 -7.80 -7.83 0.31
C VAL A 485 -7.91 -7.46 1.77
N LEU A 486 -7.52 -6.26 2.11
CA LEU A 486 -7.73 -5.65 3.43
C LEU A 486 -8.35 -4.27 3.27
N ASN A 487 -9.55 -4.07 3.81
CA ASN A 487 -10.19 -2.75 3.87
C ASN A 487 -10.30 -2.03 2.51
N GLY A 488 -10.64 -2.75 1.45
CA GLY A 488 -10.76 -2.19 0.12
C GLY A 488 -9.43 -2.01 -0.63
N VAL A 489 -8.36 -2.58 -0.10
CA VAL A 489 -7.01 -2.50 -0.68
C VAL A 489 -6.47 -3.91 -0.92
N GLU A 490 -6.03 -4.20 -2.12
CA GLU A 490 -5.26 -5.41 -2.44
C GLU A 490 -3.91 -5.36 -1.73
N LEU A 491 -3.73 -6.22 -0.74
CA LEU A 491 -2.45 -6.39 -0.04
C LEU A 491 -1.44 -7.16 -0.87
N GLY A 492 -1.90 -8.10 -1.65
CA GLY A 492 -1.08 -8.96 -2.48
C GLY A 492 -1.93 -9.93 -3.28
N GLY A 493 -1.31 -10.54 -4.25
CA GLY A 493 -1.95 -11.48 -5.13
C GLY A 493 -1.02 -12.58 -5.61
N GLY A 494 -1.61 -13.64 -6.12
CA GLY A 494 -0.88 -14.78 -6.63
C GLY A 494 -1.73 -15.74 -7.45
N SER A 495 -1.10 -16.80 -7.89
CA SER A 495 -1.78 -17.85 -8.65
C SER A 495 -1.04 -19.18 -8.56
N VAL A 496 -1.71 -20.24 -8.94
CA VAL A 496 -1.07 -21.48 -9.38
C VAL A 496 -0.49 -21.24 -10.77
N ARG A 497 0.70 -21.80 -11.06
CA ARG A 497 1.40 -21.59 -12.33
C ARG A 497 1.15 -22.75 -13.27
N ILE A 498 1.12 -22.45 -14.56
CA ILE A 498 1.11 -23.49 -15.61
C ILE A 498 2.44 -24.23 -15.56
N HIS A 499 2.40 -25.55 -15.39
CA HIS A 499 3.57 -26.43 -15.47
C HIS A 499 3.45 -27.44 -16.63
N GLN A 500 2.32 -27.46 -17.32
CA GLN A 500 2.03 -28.34 -18.45
C GLN A 500 2.29 -27.59 -19.76
N ALA A 501 3.14 -28.17 -20.62
CA ALA A 501 3.62 -27.49 -21.83
C ALA A 501 2.52 -27.25 -22.89
N ASP A 502 1.55 -28.15 -22.97
CA ASP A 502 0.39 -28.04 -23.89
C ASP A 502 -0.54 -26.88 -23.45
N ILE A 503 -0.85 -26.76 -22.16
CA ILE A 503 -1.65 -25.66 -21.63
C ILE A 503 -0.91 -24.33 -21.82
N GLN A 504 0.41 -24.29 -21.56
CA GLN A 504 1.20 -23.08 -21.76
C GLN A 504 1.24 -22.64 -23.23
N SER A 505 1.32 -23.59 -24.15
CA SER A 505 1.29 -23.30 -25.60
C SER A 505 -0.05 -22.70 -26.02
N LYS A 506 -1.16 -23.26 -25.54
CA LYS A 506 -2.51 -22.71 -25.78
C LYS A 506 -2.67 -21.30 -25.18
N MET A 507 -2.18 -21.09 -23.98
CA MET A 507 -2.22 -19.78 -23.35
C MET A 507 -1.49 -18.72 -24.19
N PHE A 508 -0.31 -19.03 -24.69
CA PHE A 508 0.43 -18.12 -25.57
C PHE A 508 -0.30 -17.86 -26.90
N GLU A 509 -0.92 -18.88 -27.48
CA GLU A 509 -1.70 -18.76 -28.73
C GLU A 509 -2.87 -17.80 -28.55
N VAL A 510 -3.67 -17.96 -27.48
CA VAL A 510 -4.81 -17.08 -27.18
C VAL A 510 -4.36 -15.63 -26.89
N LEU A 511 -3.18 -15.45 -26.30
CA LEU A 511 -2.57 -14.14 -26.07
C LEU A 511 -1.91 -13.53 -27.32
N GLY A 512 -1.95 -14.23 -28.47
CA GLY A 512 -1.38 -13.75 -29.73
C GLY A 512 0.15 -13.79 -29.80
N PHE A 513 0.80 -14.65 -28.98
CA PHE A 513 2.23 -14.90 -29.13
C PHE A 513 2.50 -15.88 -30.27
N THR A 514 3.44 -15.51 -31.14
CA THR A 514 4.04 -16.54 -32.03
C THR A 514 5.03 -17.39 -31.23
N PRO A 515 5.29 -18.65 -31.66
CA PRO A 515 6.29 -19.49 -30.99
C PRO A 515 7.67 -18.83 -30.88
N GLU A 516 8.08 -18.07 -31.94
CA GLU A 516 9.35 -17.33 -31.98
C GLU A 516 9.38 -16.24 -30.91
N ARG A 517 8.30 -15.44 -30.79
CA ARG A 517 8.18 -14.37 -29.80
C ARG A 517 8.15 -14.92 -28.37
N ALA A 518 7.40 -16.00 -28.14
CA ALA A 518 7.36 -16.66 -26.83
C ALA A 518 8.74 -17.22 -26.45
N ASN A 519 9.46 -17.83 -27.42
CA ASN A 519 10.80 -18.34 -27.18
C ASN A 519 11.83 -17.20 -26.98
N ASP A 520 11.72 -16.09 -27.70
CA ASP A 520 12.60 -14.94 -27.47
C ASP A 520 12.43 -14.35 -26.09
N GLN A 521 11.20 -14.15 -25.61
CA GLN A 521 10.94 -13.54 -24.32
C GLN A 521 11.16 -14.51 -23.14
N PHE A 522 10.65 -15.74 -23.24
CA PHE A 522 10.54 -16.70 -22.13
C PHE A 522 11.29 -18.02 -22.37
N GLY A 523 12.09 -18.11 -23.45
CA GLY A 523 12.71 -19.36 -23.89
C GLY A 523 13.59 -20.03 -22.83
N PHE A 524 14.25 -19.27 -21.97
CA PHE A 524 15.04 -19.80 -20.86
C PHE A 524 14.17 -20.50 -19.82
N LEU A 525 12.99 -19.98 -19.49
CA LEU A 525 12.03 -20.58 -18.57
C LEU A 525 11.38 -21.82 -19.21
N LEU A 526 10.90 -21.68 -20.45
CA LEU A 526 10.31 -22.79 -21.21
C LEU A 526 11.31 -23.95 -21.41
N LYS A 527 12.60 -23.62 -21.57
CA LYS A 527 13.65 -24.62 -21.61
C LYS A 527 13.83 -25.33 -20.27
N ALA A 528 13.80 -24.60 -19.15
CA ALA A 528 13.90 -25.20 -17.82
C ALA A 528 12.75 -26.18 -17.58
N PHE A 529 11.53 -25.86 -18.00
CA PHE A 529 10.35 -26.71 -17.85
C PHE A 529 10.50 -28.08 -18.55
N LYS A 530 11.29 -28.13 -19.62
CA LYS A 530 11.58 -29.42 -20.33
C LYS A 530 12.41 -30.41 -19.52
N TYR A 531 13.07 -29.94 -18.46
CA TYR A 531 13.89 -30.79 -17.57
C TYR A 531 13.15 -31.22 -16.30
N GLY A 532 11.85 -31.03 -16.25
CA GLY A 532 10.99 -31.38 -15.11
C GLY A 532 10.68 -30.17 -14.24
N VAL A 533 9.45 -29.72 -14.32
CA VAL A 533 8.92 -28.62 -13.49
C VAL A 533 7.88 -29.18 -12.53
N PRO A 534 7.98 -28.94 -11.22
CA PRO A 534 6.94 -29.33 -10.29
C PRO A 534 5.70 -28.46 -10.45
N PRO A 535 4.49 -28.92 -10.12
CA PRO A 535 3.38 -28.04 -9.84
C PRO A 535 3.80 -27.00 -8.81
N HIS A 536 3.55 -25.73 -9.03
CA HIS A 536 3.99 -24.65 -8.14
C HIS A 536 3.03 -23.48 -8.14
N ALA A 537 3.04 -22.73 -7.07
CA ALA A 537 2.18 -21.59 -6.85
C ALA A 537 2.86 -20.59 -5.92
N GLY A 538 2.45 -19.33 -5.99
CA GLY A 538 3.06 -18.29 -5.16
C GLY A 538 2.16 -17.09 -4.96
N LEU A 539 2.66 -16.18 -4.13
CA LEU A 539 1.99 -14.93 -3.79
C LEU A 539 3.02 -13.85 -3.54
N ALA A 540 2.68 -12.61 -3.86
CA ALA A 540 3.51 -11.46 -3.53
C ALA A 540 2.67 -10.40 -2.79
N TYR A 541 3.14 -9.97 -1.62
CA TYR A 541 2.55 -8.84 -0.90
C TYR A 541 3.23 -7.53 -1.29
N GLY A 542 2.45 -6.47 -1.47
CA GLY A 542 2.97 -5.11 -1.46
C GLY A 542 3.39 -4.71 -0.04
N PHE A 543 4.68 -4.86 0.29
CA PHE A 543 5.17 -4.64 1.66
C PHE A 543 4.92 -3.22 2.16
N ASP A 544 5.15 -2.23 1.32
CA ASP A 544 4.90 -0.82 1.65
C ASP A 544 3.42 -0.56 1.97
N ARG A 545 2.52 -1.16 1.17
CA ARG A 545 1.07 -1.06 1.33
C ARG A 545 0.61 -1.76 2.61
N MET A 546 1.17 -2.92 2.94
CA MET A 546 0.90 -3.63 4.20
C MET A 546 1.26 -2.78 5.41
N ILE A 547 2.46 -2.18 5.42
CA ILE A 547 2.89 -1.31 6.52
C ILE A 547 1.99 -0.07 6.61
N MET A 548 1.64 0.56 5.48
CA MET A 548 0.74 1.71 5.44
C MET A 548 -0.58 1.42 6.15
N LEU A 549 -1.20 0.26 5.86
CA LEU A 549 -2.46 -0.14 6.49
C LEU A 549 -2.28 -0.49 7.98
N MET A 550 -1.21 -1.17 8.36
CA MET A 550 -0.92 -1.51 9.76
C MET A 550 -0.75 -0.27 10.65
N VAL A 551 -0.15 0.79 10.13
CA VAL A 551 0.08 2.03 10.90
C VAL A 551 -1.02 3.07 10.71
N GLY A 552 -2.01 2.80 9.84
CA GLY A 552 -3.12 3.72 9.54
C GLY A 552 -2.71 4.99 8.79
N ALA A 553 -1.58 4.95 8.03
CA ALA A 553 -1.13 6.05 7.21
C ALA A 553 -1.99 6.20 5.92
N ASP A 554 -2.07 7.42 5.40
CA ASP A 554 -2.86 7.71 4.19
C ASP A 554 -2.02 7.59 2.90
N SER A 555 -0.70 7.45 3.01
CA SER A 555 0.21 7.31 1.87
C SER A 555 1.37 6.37 2.20
N ILE A 556 1.79 5.57 1.21
CA ILE A 556 3.00 4.75 1.34
C ILE A 556 4.28 5.59 1.51
N ARG A 557 4.27 6.88 1.15
CA ARG A 557 5.41 7.78 1.39
C ARG A 557 5.73 7.99 2.87
N ASP A 558 4.76 7.78 3.76
CA ASP A 558 4.96 7.87 5.21
C ASP A 558 5.63 6.61 5.81
N VAL A 559 5.72 5.53 5.04
CA VAL A 559 6.32 4.25 5.46
C VAL A 559 7.56 3.85 4.64
N ILE A 560 8.00 4.72 3.72
CA ILE A 560 9.21 4.59 2.91
C ILE A 560 10.19 5.68 3.34
N ALA A 561 11.45 5.33 3.58
CA ALA A 561 12.44 6.29 4.08
C ALA A 561 12.64 7.48 3.11
N PHE A 562 12.87 7.21 1.83
CA PHE A 562 13.14 8.21 0.80
C PHE A 562 12.26 7.97 -0.43
N PRO A 563 10.96 8.34 -0.35
CA PRO A 563 10.02 8.14 -1.45
C PRO A 563 10.23 9.18 -2.56
N LYS A 564 9.70 8.86 -3.75
CA LYS A 564 9.54 9.81 -4.85
C LYS A 564 8.21 10.56 -4.72
N VAL A 565 8.14 11.76 -5.27
CA VAL A 565 6.89 12.53 -5.43
C VAL A 565 6.12 12.07 -6.68
N LYS A 566 4.96 12.67 -6.93
CA LYS A 566 4.02 12.23 -7.97
C LYS A 566 4.61 12.16 -9.39
N ASP A 567 5.58 13.00 -9.71
CA ASP A 567 6.30 13.03 -11.00
C ASP A 567 7.53 12.10 -11.03
N ALA A 568 7.61 11.14 -10.09
CA ALA A 568 8.72 10.21 -9.92
C ALA A 568 10.08 10.87 -9.54
N SER A 569 10.11 12.16 -9.19
CA SER A 569 11.33 12.83 -8.76
C SER A 569 11.58 12.72 -7.24
N CYS A 570 12.83 12.95 -6.83
CA CYS A 570 13.23 13.06 -5.44
C CYS A 570 13.59 14.51 -5.11
N LEU A 571 12.76 15.19 -4.31
CA LEU A 571 12.96 16.58 -3.96
C LEU A 571 14.24 16.83 -3.14
N MET A 572 14.71 15.84 -2.40
CA MET A 572 15.91 15.94 -1.58
C MET A 572 17.19 15.82 -2.41
N THR A 573 17.27 14.80 -3.27
CA THR A 573 18.47 14.52 -4.10
C THR A 573 18.41 15.14 -5.48
N LYS A 574 17.23 15.64 -5.88
CA LYS A 574 16.90 16.15 -7.22
C LYS A 574 17.02 15.08 -8.34
N ALA A 575 17.00 13.79 -7.97
CA ALA A 575 16.96 12.71 -8.97
C ALA A 575 15.56 12.66 -9.64
N PRO A 576 15.46 12.39 -10.97
CA PRO A 576 16.57 12.18 -11.90
C PRO A 576 17.28 13.49 -12.27
N THR A 577 18.57 13.40 -12.63
CA THR A 577 19.39 14.52 -13.07
C THR A 577 20.12 14.16 -14.35
N PRO A 578 20.50 15.16 -15.16
CA PRO A 578 21.46 14.94 -16.25
C PRO A 578 22.74 14.28 -15.73
N VAL A 579 23.31 13.42 -16.54
CA VAL A 579 24.60 12.75 -16.27
C VAL A 579 25.74 13.43 -17.03
N ASP A 580 26.98 13.14 -16.62
CA ASP A 580 28.16 13.64 -17.31
C ASP A 580 28.14 13.16 -18.79
N PRO A 581 28.33 14.06 -19.77
CA PRO A 581 28.38 13.69 -21.18
C PRO A 581 29.37 12.57 -21.52
N LYS A 582 30.47 12.49 -20.79
CA LYS A 582 31.46 11.41 -20.96
C LYS A 582 30.85 10.03 -20.64
N GLN A 583 29.96 9.94 -19.67
CA GLN A 583 29.26 8.68 -19.35
C GLN A 583 28.34 8.25 -20.50
N LEU A 584 27.67 9.19 -21.15
CA LEU A 584 26.82 8.91 -22.31
C LEU A 584 27.66 8.43 -23.50
N GLU A 585 28.80 9.12 -23.78
CA GLU A 585 29.75 8.72 -24.80
C GLU A 585 30.28 7.29 -24.57
N ASP A 586 30.70 6.98 -23.33
CA ASP A 586 31.19 5.65 -22.95
C ASP A 586 30.13 4.54 -23.13
N LEU A 587 28.84 4.90 -23.09
CA LEU A 587 27.71 4.01 -23.31
C LEU A 587 27.24 3.99 -24.77
N GLY A 588 27.74 4.89 -25.63
CA GLY A 588 27.28 5.06 -27.00
C GLY A 588 25.83 5.54 -27.09
N ILE A 589 25.41 6.40 -26.16
CA ILE A 589 24.04 6.92 -26.05
C ILE A 589 24.04 8.43 -26.31
N GLU A 590 23.07 8.90 -27.09
CA GLU A 590 22.81 10.31 -27.33
C GLU A 590 21.42 10.67 -26.79
N VAL A 591 21.32 11.82 -26.11
CA VAL A 591 20.02 12.38 -25.67
C VAL A 591 19.46 13.21 -26.81
N ILE A 592 18.34 12.79 -27.36
CA ILE A 592 17.59 13.55 -28.36
C ILE A 592 16.89 14.72 -27.62
N PRO A 593 17.18 15.99 -27.93
CA PRO A 593 16.50 17.13 -27.31
C PRO A 593 14.99 17.10 -27.63
N GLU A 594 14.17 17.39 -26.64
CA GLU A 594 12.75 17.65 -26.91
C GLU A 594 12.64 18.87 -27.84
N GLU A 595 11.95 18.72 -28.98
CA GLU A 595 11.52 19.84 -29.78
C GLU A 595 10.58 20.68 -28.93
N LYS A 596 11.01 21.89 -28.52
CA LYS A 596 10.09 22.83 -27.89
C LYS A 596 9.08 23.23 -28.96
N GLU A 597 7.83 22.79 -28.79
CA GLU A 597 6.73 23.39 -29.50
C GLU A 597 6.73 24.89 -29.13
N GLU A 598 7.01 25.76 -30.13
CA GLU A 598 6.95 27.23 -30.01
C GLU A 598 5.51 27.72 -29.86
#